data_32290984dbdd9ded6ab4f8e7903bee34
#
_entry.id   32290984dbdd9ded6ab4f8e7903bee34
#
_cell.length_a   1.000
_cell.length_b   1.000
_cell.length_c   1.000
_cell.angle_alpha   90.00
_cell.angle_beta   90.00
_cell.angle_gamma   90.00
#
_symmetry.space_group_name_H-M   'P 1'
#
loop_
_entity.id
_entity.type
_entity.pdbx_description
1 polymer ?
#
loop_
_entity_poly.entity_id
_entity_poly.type
_entity_poly.pdbx_seq_one_letter_code
_entity_poly.pdbx_strand_id
1 'polypeptide(L)'
;MKIIRELQITSEEFYDFLESEFLNQMNESDNPAKYTGKLKKGLRYSKLSDNVFTKTDYEILEYRRHERYVIQISSHSEKLTTSYHTKPCPKGLEVTLEQEQNKLTKTSKNKAIKWIGNLLYFGRLSENLYKIQGEIEKIRKEQAQ
;
A
#
# COMPACT_ATOMS: atom_id res chain seq x y z
N MET A 1 -13.19 7.29 -2.20
CA MET A 1 -12.48 8.09 -3.22
C MET A 1 -11.82 7.17 -4.24
N LYS A 2 -11.91 7.56 -5.48
CA LYS A 2 -11.38 6.76 -6.58
C LYS A 2 -10.75 7.69 -7.60
N ILE A 3 -9.56 7.33 -8.07
CA ILE A 3 -8.90 8.04 -9.16
C ILE A 3 -8.32 7.04 -10.15
N ILE A 4 -8.12 7.50 -11.38
CA ILE A 4 -7.49 6.74 -12.44
C ILE A 4 -6.35 7.59 -12.99
N ARG A 5 -5.15 7.01 -13.07
CA ARG A 5 -3.97 7.70 -13.60
C ARG A 5 -3.14 6.77 -14.46
N GLU A 6 -2.54 7.32 -15.50
CA GLU A 6 -1.59 6.59 -16.34
C GLU A 6 -0.17 6.89 -15.87
N LEU A 7 0.57 5.85 -15.50
CA LEU A 7 1.92 5.97 -15.00
C LEU A 7 2.92 5.45 -16.03
N GLN A 8 4.10 6.07 -16.05
CA GLN A 8 5.18 5.70 -16.97
C GLN A 8 6.05 4.59 -16.38
N ILE A 9 5.41 3.50 -16.00
CA ILE A 9 6.07 2.34 -15.39
C ILE A 9 5.46 1.08 -15.98
N THR A 10 6.16 -0.05 -15.83
CA THR A 10 5.61 -1.34 -16.25
C THR A 10 4.82 -1.99 -15.12
N SER A 11 3.97 -2.95 -15.48
CA SER A 11 3.25 -3.75 -14.50
C SER A 11 4.21 -4.50 -13.58
N GLU A 12 5.29 -5.07 -14.14
CA GLU A 12 6.29 -5.76 -13.32
C GLU A 12 6.93 -4.84 -12.30
N GLU A 13 7.34 -3.64 -12.72
CA GLU A 13 7.93 -2.66 -11.81
C GLU A 13 6.97 -2.27 -10.69
N PHE A 14 5.71 -2.08 -11.04
CA PHE A 14 4.69 -1.68 -10.07
C PHE A 14 4.45 -2.78 -9.02
N TYR A 15 4.24 -4.01 -9.47
CA TYR A 15 3.95 -5.10 -8.54
C TYR A 15 5.19 -5.53 -7.77
N ASP A 16 6.38 -5.49 -8.36
CA ASP A 16 7.62 -5.72 -7.63
C ASP A 16 7.78 -4.71 -6.50
N PHE A 17 7.46 -3.44 -6.78
CA PHE A 17 7.53 -2.39 -5.77
C PHE A 17 6.55 -2.63 -4.62
N LEU A 18 5.28 -2.93 -4.93
CA LEU A 18 4.27 -3.20 -3.92
C LEU A 18 4.63 -4.42 -3.07
N GLU A 19 5.11 -5.48 -3.71
CA GLU A 19 5.53 -6.68 -3.00
C GLU A 19 6.71 -6.39 -2.06
N SER A 20 7.72 -5.68 -2.55
CA SER A 20 8.87 -5.31 -1.73
C SER A 20 8.48 -4.44 -0.55
N GLU A 21 7.62 -3.47 -0.76
CA GLU A 21 7.17 -2.59 0.32
C GLU A 21 6.43 -3.36 1.41
N PHE A 22 5.50 -4.21 1.03
CA PHE A 22 4.75 -4.99 2.01
C PHE A 22 5.68 -5.93 2.79
N LEU A 23 6.54 -6.66 2.08
CA LEU A 23 7.44 -7.64 2.72
C LEU A 23 8.47 -6.95 3.61
N ASN A 24 9.02 -5.81 3.19
CA ASN A 24 9.96 -5.05 4.01
C ASN A 24 9.29 -4.58 5.29
N GLN A 25 8.10 -4.03 5.21
CA GLN A 25 7.36 -3.57 6.38
C GLN A 25 6.99 -4.74 7.30
N MET A 26 6.58 -5.86 6.73
CA MET A 26 6.24 -7.06 7.49
C MET A 26 7.45 -7.59 8.26
N ASN A 27 8.61 -7.64 7.61
CA ASN A 27 9.84 -8.18 8.20
C ASN A 27 10.48 -7.21 9.22
N GLU A 28 10.16 -5.91 9.15
CA GLU A 28 10.57 -4.92 10.13
C GLU A 28 9.61 -4.83 11.32
N SER A 29 8.44 -5.47 11.22
CA SER A 29 7.46 -5.47 12.31
C SER A 29 7.91 -6.40 13.44
N ASP A 30 7.12 -6.45 14.52
CA ASP A 30 7.41 -7.28 15.69
C ASP A 30 7.25 -8.79 15.43
N ASN A 31 7.15 -9.19 14.19
CA ASN A 31 7.02 -10.59 13.81
C ASN A 31 8.38 -11.30 14.00
N PRO A 32 8.48 -12.31 14.87
CA PRO A 32 9.75 -12.98 15.14
C PRO A 32 10.28 -13.83 13.97
N ALA A 33 9.42 -14.19 13.01
CA ALA A 33 9.81 -14.99 11.86
C ALA A 33 9.77 -14.14 10.59
N LYS A 34 10.91 -14.04 9.90
CA LYS A 34 10.96 -13.33 8.62
C LYS A 34 10.26 -14.15 7.56
N TYR A 35 9.37 -13.51 6.83
CA TYR A 35 8.65 -14.12 5.73
C TYR A 35 9.40 -13.91 4.41
N THR A 36 9.63 -14.97 3.68
CA THR A 36 10.34 -14.93 2.41
C THR A 36 9.51 -15.44 1.22
N GLY A 37 8.25 -15.77 1.46
CA GLY A 37 7.35 -16.26 0.43
C GLY A 37 6.77 -15.15 -0.44
N LYS A 38 5.89 -15.53 -1.34
CA LYS A 38 5.20 -14.60 -2.23
C LYS A 38 4.03 -13.95 -1.52
N LEU A 39 3.64 -12.75 -1.98
CA LEU A 39 2.42 -12.11 -1.49
C LEU A 39 1.21 -12.97 -1.83
N LYS A 40 0.27 -13.03 -0.89
CA LYS A 40 -0.97 -13.77 -1.06
C LYS A 40 -2.04 -13.22 -0.14
N LYS A 41 -3.29 -13.51 -0.47
CA LYS A 41 -4.43 -13.20 0.37
C LYS A 41 -4.23 -13.77 1.77
N GLY A 42 -4.51 -12.96 2.78
CA GLY A 42 -4.42 -13.38 4.18
C GLY A 42 -3.12 -13.08 4.86
N LEU A 43 -2.07 -12.69 4.13
CA LEU A 43 -0.84 -12.21 4.76
C LEU A 43 -1.13 -10.96 5.55
N ARG A 44 -0.62 -10.90 6.78
CA ARG A 44 -0.83 -9.75 7.65
C ARG A 44 0.32 -9.55 8.62
N TYR A 45 0.46 -8.31 9.06
CA TYR A 45 1.39 -7.97 10.12
C TYR A 45 0.81 -6.81 10.93
N SER A 46 1.40 -6.56 12.08
CA SER A 46 0.98 -5.49 12.97
C SER A 46 2.16 -4.64 13.35
N LYS A 47 1.91 -3.35 13.56
CA LYS A 47 2.91 -2.42 14.06
C LYS A 47 2.36 -1.64 15.24
N LEU A 48 3.21 -1.40 16.25
CA LEU A 48 2.90 -0.52 17.35
C LEU A 48 3.44 0.87 17.02
N SER A 49 2.62 1.88 17.26
CA SER A 49 3.05 3.26 17.13
C SER A 49 3.79 3.70 18.38
N ASP A 50 4.98 4.30 18.21
CA ASP A 50 5.83 4.71 19.32
C ASP A 50 5.19 5.80 20.20
N ASN A 51 4.33 6.61 19.63
CA ASN A 51 3.78 7.79 20.32
C ASN A 51 2.42 7.58 21.00
N VAL A 52 1.67 6.54 20.65
CA VAL A 52 0.28 6.40 21.09
C VAL A 52 -0.07 4.99 21.54
N PHE A 53 0.87 4.07 21.58
CA PHE A 53 0.65 2.66 21.91
C PHE A 53 -0.52 2.05 21.13
N THR A 54 -0.75 2.54 19.90
CA THR A 54 -1.83 2.07 19.06
C THR A 54 -1.31 1.00 18.12
N LYS A 55 -1.96 -0.16 18.16
CA LYS A 55 -1.66 -1.25 17.26
C LYS A 55 -2.36 -1.01 15.92
N THR A 56 -1.61 -1.09 14.84
CA THR A 56 -2.13 -0.99 13.48
C THR A 56 -1.91 -2.33 12.78
N ASP A 57 -2.98 -2.88 12.22
CA ASP A 57 -2.94 -4.16 11.51
C ASP A 57 -3.00 -3.93 10.01
N TYR A 58 -2.18 -4.67 9.28
CA TYR A 58 -2.10 -4.62 7.81
C TYR A 58 -2.41 -6.01 7.28
N GLU A 59 -3.36 -6.11 6.37
CA GLU A 59 -3.77 -7.40 5.82
C GLU A 59 -4.01 -7.31 4.32
N ILE A 60 -3.50 -8.28 3.56
CA ILE A 60 -3.81 -8.40 2.15
C ILE A 60 -5.15 -9.10 1.99
N LEU A 61 -6.14 -8.39 1.46
CA LEU A 61 -7.47 -8.94 1.22
C LEU A 61 -7.57 -9.65 -0.13
N GLU A 62 -6.81 -9.18 -1.13
CA GLU A 62 -6.80 -9.78 -2.45
C GLU A 62 -5.47 -9.45 -3.12
N TYR A 63 -4.90 -10.43 -3.81
CA TYR A 63 -3.69 -10.21 -4.58
C TYR A 63 -3.71 -11.07 -5.84
N ARG A 64 -3.69 -10.38 -6.99
CA ARG A 64 -3.50 -10.98 -8.30
C ARG A 64 -2.45 -10.18 -9.03
N ARG A 65 -1.25 -10.71 -9.10
CA ARG A 65 -0.14 -10.00 -9.74
C ARG A 65 -0.53 -9.58 -11.16
N HIS A 66 -0.19 -8.34 -11.52
CA HIS A 66 -0.52 -7.68 -12.79
C HIS A 66 -2.00 -7.27 -12.96
N GLU A 67 -2.84 -7.54 -11.98
CA GLU A 67 -4.26 -7.21 -12.05
C GLU A 67 -4.75 -6.38 -10.88
N ARG A 68 -4.59 -6.88 -9.67
CA ARG A 68 -5.23 -6.27 -8.52
C ARG A 68 -4.48 -6.51 -7.21
N TYR A 69 -4.45 -5.48 -6.38
CA TYR A 69 -3.88 -5.55 -5.05
C TYR A 69 -4.81 -4.80 -4.10
N VAL A 70 -5.32 -5.49 -3.08
CA VAL A 70 -6.20 -4.89 -2.08
C VAL A 70 -5.60 -5.11 -0.71
N ILE A 71 -5.34 -4.01 0.01
CA ILE A 71 -4.79 -4.04 1.35
C ILE A 71 -5.74 -3.33 2.30
N GLN A 72 -5.95 -3.92 3.48
CA GLN A 72 -6.74 -3.32 4.54
C GLN A 72 -5.83 -2.94 5.70
N ILE A 73 -5.99 -1.74 6.16
CA ILE A 73 -5.22 -1.20 7.26
C ILE A 73 -6.22 -0.82 8.36
N SER A 74 -6.05 -1.39 9.55
CA SER A 74 -7.01 -1.18 10.61
C SER A 74 -6.34 -0.85 11.94
N SER A 75 -6.98 0.05 12.67
CA SER A 75 -6.68 0.33 14.06
C SER A 75 -7.94 0.01 14.87
N HIS A 76 -7.89 0.22 16.19
CA HIS A 76 -9.07 -0.01 17.02
C HIS A 76 -10.26 0.89 16.67
N SER A 77 -10.03 2.00 15.97
CA SER A 77 -11.08 3.00 15.69
C SER A 77 -11.40 3.17 14.22
N GLU A 78 -10.56 2.67 13.31
CA GLU A 78 -10.70 2.95 11.88
C GLU A 78 -10.25 1.78 11.02
N LYS A 79 -10.89 1.64 9.87
CA LYS A 79 -10.45 0.72 8.81
C LYS A 79 -10.32 1.48 7.51
N LEU A 80 -9.18 1.30 6.84
CA LEU A 80 -8.94 1.85 5.52
C LEU A 80 -8.66 0.71 4.55
N THR A 81 -9.46 0.62 3.49
CA THR A 81 -9.24 -0.37 2.44
C THR A 81 -8.75 0.35 1.20
N THR A 82 -7.59 -0.05 0.70
CA THR A 82 -6.98 0.53 -0.48
C THR A 82 -6.89 -0.54 -1.57
N SER A 83 -7.45 -0.23 -2.74
CA SER A 83 -7.47 -1.13 -3.88
C SER A 83 -6.70 -0.52 -5.04
N TYR A 84 -5.78 -1.29 -5.62
CA TYR A 84 -5.11 -0.95 -6.86
C TYR A 84 -5.57 -1.93 -7.93
N HIS A 85 -6.13 -1.40 -9.00
CA HIS A 85 -6.50 -2.19 -10.17
C HIS A 85 -5.73 -1.65 -11.36
N THR A 86 -5.05 -2.51 -12.09
CA THR A 86 -4.14 -2.06 -13.15
C THR A 86 -4.43 -2.74 -14.48
N LYS A 87 -4.12 -2.03 -15.55
CA LYS A 87 -4.12 -2.58 -16.89
C LYS A 87 -3.06 -1.86 -17.73
N PRO A 88 -2.47 -2.54 -18.73
CA PRO A 88 -1.52 -1.90 -19.62
C PRO A 88 -2.17 -0.77 -20.41
N CYS A 89 -1.40 0.27 -20.70
CA CYS A 89 -1.87 1.38 -21.54
C CYS A 89 -0.69 1.89 -22.39
N PRO A 90 -0.94 2.73 -23.41
CA PRO A 90 0.13 3.22 -24.28
C PRO A 90 1.27 3.93 -23.56
N LYS A 91 0.99 4.61 -22.46
CA LYS A 91 2.02 5.29 -21.66
C LYS A 91 2.77 4.37 -20.70
N GLY A 92 2.24 3.19 -20.44
CA GLY A 92 2.82 2.23 -19.51
C GLY A 92 1.75 1.46 -18.75
N LEU A 93 1.29 1.99 -17.62
CA LEU A 93 0.35 1.31 -16.76
C LEU A 93 -0.76 2.26 -16.31
N GLU A 94 -2.02 1.87 -16.58
CA GLU A 94 -3.16 2.59 -16.02
C GLU A 94 -3.48 2.00 -14.65
N VAL A 95 -3.48 2.85 -13.64
CA VAL A 95 -3.77 2.45 -12.26
C VAL A 95 -5.04 3.11 -11.78
N THR A 96 -6.01 2.28 -11.38
CA THR A 96 -7.20 2.73 -10.69
C THR A 96 -6.94 2.52 -9.19
N LEU A 97 -6.91 3.61 -8.46
CA LEU A 97 -6.70 3.60 -7.01
C LEU A 97 -8.00 4.00 -6.32
N GLU A 98 -8.46 3.14 -5.44
CA GLU A 98 -9.69 3.38 -4.68
C GLU A 98 -9.41 3.21 -3.20
N GLN A 99 -9.90 4.16 -2.39
CA GLN A 99 -9.79 4.08 -0.94
C GLN A 99 -11.15 4.24 -0.30
N GLU A 100 -11.45 3.33 0.63
CA GLU A 100 -12.67 3.39 1.44
C GLU A 100 -12.26 3.42 2.90
N GLN A 101 -12.84 4.35 3.64
CA GLN A 101 -12.59 4.51 5.05
C GLN A 101 -13.85 4.22 5.84
N ASN A 102 -13.75 3.31 6.81
CA ASN A 102 -14.84 3.01 7.75
C ASN A 102 -14.40 3.40 9.15
N LYS A 103 -15.15 4.30 9.77
CA LYS A 103 -14.92 4.69 11.16
C LYS A 103 -15.66 3.72 12.07
N LEU A 104 -14.92 3.08 12.98
CA LEU A 104 -15.50 2.13 13.93
C LEU A 104 -16.07 2.82 15.17
N THR A 105 -15.62 4.05 15.45
CA THR A 105 -16.11 4.86 16.56
C THR A 105 -16.36 6.29 16.09
N LYS A 106 -17.39 6.96 16.69
CA LYS A 106 -17.75 8.33 16.33
C LYS A 106 -16.71 9.38 16.72
N THR A 107 -15.75 9.02 17.56
CA THR A 107 -14.75 9.94 18.09
C THR A 107 -13.42 9.87 17.38
N SER A 108 -13.27 8.98 16.41
CA SER A 108 -12.00 8.85 15.71
C SER A 108 -11.80 10.04 14.76
N LYS A 109 -10.80 10.84 15.04
CA LYS A 109 -10.31 11.84 14.11
C LYS A 109 -9.30 11.15 13.20
N ASN A 110 -9.25 11.58 11.93
CA ASN A 110 -8.40 11.00 10.88
C ASN A 110 -6.89 10.97 11.19
N LYS A 111 -6.50 11.24 12.42
CA LYS A 111 -5.08 11.27 12.81
C LYS A 111 -4.41 9.90 12.75
N ALA A 112 -5.15 8.83 13.00
CA ALA A 112 -4.58 7.48 12.96
C ALA A 112 -4.20 7.05 11.55
N ILE A 113 -4.95 7.51 10.55
CA ILE A 113 -4.71 7.14 9.15
C ILE A 113 -3.47 7.81 8.56
N LYS A 114 -3.14 9.01 9.04
CA LYS A 114 -1.94 9.72 8.60
C LYS A 114 -0.65 9.01 8.96
N TRP A 115 -0.73 8.01 9.82
CA TRP A 115 0.41 7.27 10.36
C TRP A 115 0.72 6.00 9.59
N ILE A 116 -0.17 5.62 8.68
CA ILE A 116 -0.15 4.31 8.07
C ILE A 116 0.75 4.30 6.85
N GLY A 117 2.03 4.49 7.09
CA GLY A 117 3.03 4.36 6.06
C GLY A 117 3.11 5.54 5.11
N ASN A 118 4.28 5.74 4.56
CA ASN A 118 4.57 6.85 3.66
C ASN A 118 3.86 6.73 2.31
N LEU A 119 3.28 5.58 1.99
CA LEU A 119 2.66 5.31 0.70
C LEU A 119 1.15 5.44 0.70
N LEU A 120 0.52 5.33 1.87
CA LEU A 120 -0.94 5.35 1.98
C LEU A 120 -1.36 6.60 2.73
N TYR A 121 -1.60 7.66 2.00
CA TYR A 121 -2.01 8.93 2.56
C TYR A 121 -3.43 9.23 2.12
N PHE A 122 -4.36 9.21 3.08
CA PHE A 122 -5.77 9.47 2.79
C PHE A 122 -5.98 10.91 2.31
N GLY A 123 -6.70 11.07 1.20
CA GLY A 123 -7.04 12.38 0.66
C GLY A 123 -6.13 12.91 -0.44
N ARG A 124 -4.97 12.27 -0.68
CA ARG A 124 -4.04 12.71 -1.72
C ARG A 124 -3.64 11.56 -2.64
N LEU A 125 -4.65 10.93 -3.23
CA LEU A 125 -4.45 9.72 -4.03
C LEU A 125 -3.53 9.92 -5.22
N SER A 126 -3.67 11.03 -5.94
CA SER A 126 -2.81 11.34 -7.09
C SER A 126 -1.35 11.45 -6.68
N GLU A 127 -1.08 12.17 -5.59
CA GLU A 127 0.29 12.32 -5.09
C GLU A 127 0.89 10.98 -4.71
N ASN A 128 0.09 10.09 -4.12
CA ASN A 128 0.55 8.75 -3.76
C ASN A 128 0.99 7.95 -4.99
N LEU A 129 0.18 7.99 -6.06
CA LEU A 129 0.54 7.27 -7.28
C LEU A 129 1.82 7.84 -7.92
N TYR A 130 1.94 9.16 -8.01
CA TYR A 130 3.14 9.76 -8.59
C TYR A 130 4.36 9.58 -7.71
N LYS A 131 4.19 9.48 -6.40
CA LYS A 131 5.27 9.15 -5.49
C LYS A 131 5.77 7.73 -5.72
N ILE A 132 4.86 6.79 -5.91
CA ILE A 132 5.22 5.41 -6.25
C ILE A 132 6.00 5.39 -7.57
N GLN A 133 5.53 6.12 -8.59
CA GLN A 133 6.25 6.23 -9.86
C GLN A 133 7.66 6.77 -9.66
N GLY A 134 7.81 7.82 -8.86
CA GLY A 134 9.12 8.40 -8.57
C GLY A 134 10.08 7.44 -7.88
N GLU A 135 9.58 6.66 -6.94
CA GLU A 135 10.39 5.66 -6.25
C GLU A 135 10.82 4.53 -7.20
N ILE A 136 9.92 4.10 -8.07
CA ILE A 136 10.22 3.09 -9.09
C ILE A 136 11.27 3.61 -10.08
N GLU A 137 11.16 4.88 -10.48
CA GLU A 137 12.15 5.51 -11.36
C GLU A 137 13.54 5.56 -10.73
N LYS A 138 13.63 5.80 -9.43
CA LYS A 138 14.90 5.75 -8.70
C LYS A 138 15.50 4.34 -8.73
N ILE A 139 14.69 3.33 -8.48
CA ILE A 139 15.14 1.94 -8.53
C ILE A 139 15.67 1.60 -9.92
N ARG A 140 14.95 2.03 -10.96
CA ARG A 140 15.37 1.82 -12.35
C ARG A 140 16.74 2.43 -12.63
N LYS A 141 16.99 3.65 -12.16
CA LYS A 141 18.27 4.32 -12.33
C LYS A 141 19.38 3.60 -11.58
N GLU A 142 19.13 3.13 -10.38
CA GLU A 142 20.11 2.40 -9.60
C GLU A 142 20.50 1.08 -10.27
N GLN A 143 19.55 0.40 -10.89
CA GLN A 143 19.80 -0.85 -11.60
C GLN A 143 20.54 -0.65 -12.91
N ALA A 144 20.46 0.55 -13.50
CA ALA A 144 21.13 0.87 -14.76
C ALA A 144 22.61 1.26 -14.58
N GLN A 145 23.07 1.44 -13.35
CA GLN A 145 24.47 1.80 -13.05
C GLN A 145 25.36 0.58 -12.86
#